data_17876a09c5f28483a7945d2a1e39843c
#
_entry.id   17876a09c5f28483a7945d2a1e39843c
#
_cell.length_a   1.000
_cell.length_b   1.000
_cell.length_c   1.000
_cell.angle_alpha   90.00
_cell.angle_beta   90.00
_cell.angle_gamma   90.00
#
_symmetry.space_group_name_H-M   'P 1'
#
loop_
_entity.id
_entity.type
_entity.pdbx_description
1 polymer ?
#
loop_
_entity_poly.entity_id
_entity_poly.type
_entity_poly.pdbx_seq_one_letter_code
_entity_poly.pdbx_strand_id
1 'polypeptide(L)'
;MKVLVLGGVAAGTKVAAKLLREDRSCEVTILTKGKDISYAGCGLPYYVGDVIHEKSELIVNTPEKFQKLTGATVLTQMEAVAVKPDQHKVEAKDLKTGEQKEYGYDKLVIATGASPFVPQIPGLELKNVFFMRTPDDAIRLREAVESGTIRRAVVAGGGFIGLEVAENLAAQDIKVTVIDFADHVLPNFLDPELSEYVENKMADAGIMPMTGVALEGATGTEKVEKVQTSRRAIKADALILAIGIRPNTAFLEGSGIEMFKGTILTDKYLRTNVEDIYAAGDCAMVTNRQTGQPAWSPMGSTANIAGRILAKNLAGGQVEYPGVLGTGVAKLPGGLNAGRTGLTETAAKAAGYDVISVVTVVDDKAHYYPGAGNFIIKLTADKASRKLLGVQVLGAGAVDKVTDIAVTAITLGASVDQLAAMDFAYAPPFSTAIHPFAHSINVLMNKMDGMFDSMTPAEYQSGAAEGYRIIDCSPVPSLPGKQYLDLTAVNGEVEGLGKEERLLLVCAKGKRAYLTQNRLKYYGYTNTKALEGGTTFNEIEEEEE
;
A
#
# COMPACT_ATOMS: atom_id res chain seq x y z
N MET A 1 -22.52 -12.65 -29.68
CA MET A 1 -22.84 -12.21 -28.30
C MET A 1 -22.46 -10.75 -28.17
N LYS A 2 -23.40 -9.89 -27.73
CA LYS A 2 -23.18 -8.47 -27.48
C LYS A 2 -22.76 -8.24 -26.04
N VAL A 3 -21.56 -7.72 -25.83
CA VAL A 3 -21.04 -7.42 -24.49
C VAL A 3 -20.87 -5.91 -24.33
N LEU A 4 -21.60 -5.36 -23.38
CA LEU A 4 -21.49 -3.94 -23.01
C LEU A 4 -20.58 -3.81 -21.79
N VAL A 5 -19.56 -2.95 -21.87
CA VAL A 5 -18.62 -2.69 -20.80
C VAL A 5 -18.74 -1.25 -20.35
N LEU A 6 -19.05 -1.01 -19.08
CA LEU A 6 -19.11 0.32 -18.48
C LEU A 6 -17.77 0.65 -17.80
N GLY A 7 -17.00 1.53 -18.40
CA GLY A 7 -15.68 1.95 -17.93
C GLY A 7 -14.53 1.54 -18.85
N GLY A 8 -13.67 2.49 -19.18
CA GLY A 8 -12.63 2.37 -20.21
C GLY A 8 -11.18 2.49 -19.71
N VAL A 9 -10.90 2.17 -18.42
CA VAL A 9 -9.52 2.28 -17.91
C VAL A 9 -8.89 0.89 -17.69
N ALA A 10 -8.68 0.43 -16.46
CA ALA A 10 -7.92 -0.81 -16.20
C ALA A 10 -8.75 -2.08 -16.46
N ALA A 11 -9.81 -2.31 -15.67
CA ALA A 11 -10.59 -3.55 -15.75
C ALA A 11 -11.36 -3.66 -17.09
N GLY A 12 -12.08 -2.61 -17.49
CA GLY A 12 -12.93 -2.66 -18.68
C GLY A 12 -12.15 -2.86 -19.98
N THR A 13 -11.04 -2.14 -20.18
CA THR A 13 -10.16 -2.36 -21.34
C THR A 13 -9.52 -3.74 -21.34
N LYS A 14 -9.17 -4.27 -20.14
CA LYS A 14 -8.63 -5.63 -20.02
C LYS A 14 -9.67 -6.68 -20.39
N VAL A 15 -10.91 -6.53 -19.92
CA VAL A 15 -12.03 -7.43 -20.28
C VAL A 15 -12.23 -7.42 -21.79
N ALA A 16 -12.44 -6.25 -22.39
CA ALA A 16 -12.71 -6.09 -23.81
C ALA A 16 -11.60 -6.70 -24.69
N ALA A 17 -10.33 -6.31 -24.42
CA ALA A 17 -9.19 -6.80 -25.18
C ALA A 17 -8.94 -8.30 -25.02
N LYS A 18 -9.19 -8.85 -23.82
CA LYS A 18 -8.99 -10.29 -23.58
C LYS A 18 -10.12 -11.11 -24.16
N LEU A 19 -11.38 -10.67 -24.00
CA LEU A 19 -12.55 -11.36 -24.53
C LEU A 19 -12.45 -11.52 -26.06
N LEU A 20 -12.11 -10.45 -26.78
CA LEU A 20 -11.95 -10.50 -28.24
C LEU A 20 -10.76 -11.34 -28.71
N ARG A 21 -9.83 -11.70 -27.82
CA ARG A 21 -8.80 -12.73 -28.09
C ARG A 21 -9.27 -14.16 -27.79
N GLU A 22 -10.22 -14.33 -26.87
CA GLU A 22 -10.83 -15.63 -26.58
C GLU A 22 -11.91 -15.97 -27.63
N ASP A 23 -12.74 -15.00 -27.96
CA ASP A 23 -13.85 -15.15 -28.93
C ASP A 23 -14.01 -13.90 -29.80
N ARG A 24 -13.53 -13.96 -31.02
CA ARG A 24 -13.62 -12.85 -32.00
C ARG A 24 -15.03 -12.64 -32.56
N SER A 25 -15.98 -13.54 -32.32
CA SER A 25 -17.36 -13.39 -32.75
C SER A 25 -18.17 -12.46 -31.85
N CYS A 26 -17.62 -12.09 -30.67
CA CYS A 26 -18.26 -11.16 -29.76
C CYS A 26 -18.24 -9.72 -30.33
N GLU A 27 -19.35 -9.02 -30.16
CA GLU A 27 -19.48 -7.59 -30.37
C GLU A 27 -19.30 -6.88 -29.02
N VAL A 28 -18.16 -6.20 -28.83
CA VAL A 28 -17.83 -5.56 -27.56
C VAL A 28 -17.88 -4.04 -27.70
N THR A 29 -18.71 -3.38 -26.89
CA THR A 29 -18.79 -1.93 -26.82
C THR A 29 -18.41 -1.44 -25.42
N ILE A 30 -17.49 -0.49 -25.34
CA ILE A 30 -17.09 0.20 -24.11
C ILE A 30 -17.77 1.57 -24.07
N LEU A 31 -18.54 1.84 -22.99
CA LEU A 31 -19.01 3.18 -22.65
C LEU A 31 -18.15 3.73 -21.52
N THR A 32 -17.62 4.93 -21.67
CA THR A 32 -16.83 5.57 -20.61
C THR A 32 -17.16 7.06 -20.49
N LYS A 33 -17.33 7.52 -19.24
CA LYS A 33 -17.62 8.92 -18.91
C LYS A 33 -16.48 9.85 -19.30
N GLY A 34 -15.23 9.42 -19.13
CA GLY A 34 -14.03 10.20 -19.47
C GLY A 34 -13.83 10.37 -20.96
N LYS A 35 -13.04 11.37 -21.34
CA LYS A 35 -12.57 11.55 -22.72
C LYS A 35 -11.43 10.58 -23.07
N ASP A 36 -10.62 10.22 -22.06
CA ASP A 36 -9.47 9.35 -22.20
C ASP A 36 -9.79 7.94 -21.71
N ILE A 37 -9.17 6.95 -22.33
CA ILE A 37 -9.20 5.54 -21.90
C ILE A 37 -7.78 5.05 -21.64
N SER A 38 -7.65 3.91 -20.96
CA SER A 38 -6.37 3.22 -20.80
C SER A 38 -5.23 4.15 -20.38
N TYR A 39 -5.49 5.09 -19.48
CA TYR A 39 -4.48 6.01 -18.97
C TYR A 39 -3.77 5.45 -17.72
N ALA A 40 -2.55 5.98 -17.51
CA ALA A 40 -1.66 5.60 -16.41
C ALA A 40 -2.04 6.31 -15.10
N GLY A 41 -3.14 5.87 -14.44
CA GLY A 41 -3.61 6.48 -13.19
C GLY A 41 -2.55 6.52 -12.09
N CYS A 42 -1.72 5.47 -11.97
CA CYS A 42 -0.61 5.43 -11.00
C CYS A 42 0.61 6.27 -11.43
N GLY A 43 0.65 6.77 -12.68
CA GLY A 43 1.71 7.65 -13.18
C GLY A 43 1.49 9.13 -12.89
N LEU A 44 0.30 9.50 -12.44
CA LEU A 44 -0.10 10.90 -12.29
C LEU A 44 0.78 11.69 -11.31
N PRO A 45 1.09 11.18 -10.09
CA PRO A 45 2.01 11.88 -9.19
C PRO A 45 3.40 12.09 -9.78
N TYR A 46 3.91 11.11 -10.52
CA TYR A 46 5.23 11.16 -11.15
C TYR A 46 5.28 12.13 -12.32
N TYR A 47 4.15 12.37 -13.01
CA TYR A 47 4.03 13.43 -13.99
C TYR A 47 4.06 14.82 -13.35
N VAL A 48 3.43 14.98 -12.18
CA VAL A 48 3.50 16.23 -11.40
C VAL A 48 4.94 16.53 -10.95
N GLY A 49 5.69 15.50 -10.55
CA GLY A 49 7.09 15.59 -10.12
C GLY A 49 8.11 15.67 -11.26
N ASP A 50 7.68 15.77 -12.51
CA ASP A 50 8.54 15.79 -13.70
C ASP A 50 9.43 14.53 -13.87
N VAL A 51 9.02 13.39 -13.30
CA VAL A 51 9.64 12.07 -13.54
C VAL A 51 9.13 11.49 -14.86
N ILE A 52 7.84 11.66 -15.12
CA ILE A 52 7.22 11.45 -16.43
C ILE A 52 7.14 12.82 -17.09
N HIS A 53 7.81 13.00 -18.22
CA HIS A 53 7.98 14.32 -18.81
C HIS A 53 6.83 14.72 -19.73
N GLU A 54 6.38 13.78 -20.56
CA GLU A 54 5.43 14.07 -21.61
C GLU A 54 3.99 13.68 -21.23
N LYS A 55 3.04 14.60 -21.43
CA LYS A 55 1.61 14.35 -21.23
C LYS A 55 1.11 13.13 -22.01
N SER A 56 1.64 12.88 -23.19
CA SER A 56 1.28 11.76 -24.06
C SER A 56 1.63 10.40 -23.42
N GLU A 57 2.60 10.34 -22.51
CA GLU A 57 3.01 9.12 -21.81
C GLU A 57 1.95 8.66 -20.79
N LEU A 58 1.09 9.58 -20.32
CA LEU A 58 -0.03 9.24 -19.45
C LEU A 58 -1.13 8.46 -20.16
N ILE A 59 -1.22 8.54 -21.49
CA ILE A 59 -2.25 7.88 -22.29
C ILE A 59 -1.67 6.67 -23.00
N VAL A 60 -1.89 5.49 -22.42
CA VAL A 60 -1.36 4.22 -22.95
C VAL A 60 -1.98 3.89 -24.32
N ASN A 61 -3.29 4.08 -24.46
CA ASN A 61 -4.01 3.93 -25.72
C ASN A 61 -5.07 5.02 -25.89
N THR A 62 -5.15 5.59 -27.09
CA THR A 62 -6.32 6.39 -27.47
C THR A 62 -7.49 5.46 -27.83
N PRO A 63 -8.74 5.95 -27.82
CA PRO A 63 -9.91 5.18 -28.25
C PRO A 63 -9.72 4.54 -29.64
N GLU A 64 -9.24 5.30 -30.62
CA GLU A 64 -9.02 4.85 -31.99
C GLU A 64 -7.93 3.77 -32.09
N LYS A 65 -6.82 3.97 -31.36
CA LYS A 65 -5.72 2.98 -31.28
C LYS A 65 -6.21 1.69 -30.64
N PHE A 66 -6.95 1.79 -29.54
CA PHE A 66 -7.51 0.63 -28.85
C PHE A 66 -8.49 -0.14 -29.71
N GLN A 67 -9.39 0.56 -30.41
CA GLN A 67 -10.34 -0.05 -31.35
C GLN A 67 -9.63 -0.78 -32.50
N LYS A 68 -8.62 -0.15 -33.10
CA LYS A 68 -7.80 -0.79 -34.17
C LYS A 68 -7.07 -2.04 -33.69
N LEU A 69 -6.56 -2.03 -32.46
CA LEU A 69 -5.81 -3.14 -31.89
C LEU A 69 -6.70 -4.32 -31.47
N THR A 70 -7.90 -4.05 -30.99
CA THR A 70 -8.75 -5.05 -30.34
C THR A 70 -9.99 -5.43 -31.12
N GLY A 71 -10.55 -4.51 -31.90
CA GLY A 71 -11.86 -4.62 -32.56
C GLY A 71 -13.03 -4.15 -31.67
N ALA A 72 -12.79 -3.74 -30.43
CA ALA A 72 -13.84 -3.22 -29.55
C ALA A 72 -14.27 -1.81 -29.98
N THR A 73 -15.57 -1.54 -29.99
CA THR A 73 -16.10 -0.17 -30.15
C THR A 73 -15.90 0.60 -28.84
N VAL A 74 -15.39 1.83 -28.92
CA VAL A 74 -15.14 2.69 -27.75
C VAL A 74 -15.92 3.99 -27.90
N LEU A 75 -16.84 4.24 -26.99
CA LEU A 75 -17.63 5.46 -26.91
C LEU A 75 -17.26 6.25 -25.65
N THR A 76 -16.51 7.33 -25.84
CA THR A 76 -16.09 8.23 -24.77
C THR A 76 -17.13 9.32 -24.50
N GLN A 77 -17.05 9.94 -23.31
CA GLN A 77 -17.98 10.97 -22.83
C GLN A 77 -19.44 10.47 -22.82
N MET A 78 -19.60 9.17 -22.55
CA MET A 78 -20.87 8.48 -22.38
C MET A 78 -21.00 8.05 -20.93
N GLU A 79 -21.89 8.68 -20.18
CA GLU A 79 -22.13 8.38 -18.77
C GLU A 79 -23.33 7.43 -18.62
N ALA A 80 -23.10 6.24 -18.08
CA ALA A 80 -24.21 5.35 -17.71
C ALA A 80 -25.00 5.98 -16.55
N VAL A 81 -26.32 6.10 -16.71
CA VAL A 81 -27.21 6.76 -15.74
C VAL A 81 -28.22 5.80 -15.10
N ALA A 82 -28.51 4.68 -15.73
CA ALA A 82 -29.32 3.62 -15.17
C ALA A 82 -29.06 2.26 -15.85
N VAL A 83 -29.28 1.18 -15.10
CA VAL A 83 -29.30 -0.19 -15.65
C VAL A 83 -30.71 -0.74 -15.48
N LYS A 84 -31.25 -1.30 -16.56
CA LYS A 84 -32.59 -1.96 -16.61
C LYS A 84 -32.37 -3.46 -16.89
N PRO A 85 -32.11 -4.27 -15.86
CA PRO A 85 -31.79 -5.70 -16.05
C PRO A 85 -32.89 -6.47 -16.80
N ASP A 86 -34.17 -6.28 -16.44
CA ASP A 86 -35.31 -6.97 -17.04
C ASP A 86 -35.45 -6.71 -18.54
N GLN A 87 -34.87 -5.61 -19.04
CA GLN A 87 -34.89 -5.24 -20.46
C GLN A 87 -33.56 -5.50 -21.16
N HIS A 88 -32.54 -5.96 -20.42
CA HIS A 88 -31.15 -6.07 -20.90
C HIS A 88 -30.63 -4.75 -21.53
N LYS A 89 -30.88 -3.62 -20.86
CA LYS A 89 -30.53 -2.28 -21.34
C LYS A 89 -29.79 -1.45 -20.31
N VAL A 90 -28.92 -0.57 -20.81
CA VAL A 90 -28.30 0.52 -20.06
C VAL A 90 -28.72 1.84 -20.67
N GLU A 91 -29.20 2.76 -19.84
CA GLU A 91 -29.39 4.15 -20.21
C GLU A 91 -28.08 4.91 -20.01
N ALA A 92 -27.66 5.66 -21.01
CA ALA A 92 -26.47 6.48 -20.96
C ALA A 92 -26.75 7.87 -21.51
N LYS A 93 -26.07 8.86 -20.93
CA LYS A 93 -26.09 10.27 -21.36
C LYS A 93 -24.83 10.60 -22.15
N ASP A 94 -25.00 11.11 -23.35
CA ASP A 94 -23.93 11.72 -24.14
C ASP A 94 -23.58 13.08 -23.52
N LEU A 95 -22.38 13.20 -22.96
CA LEU A 95 -21.96 14.41 -22.26
C LEU A 95 -21.60 15.57 -23.19
N LYS A 96 -21.46 15.30 -24.51
CA LYS A 96 -21.22 16.34 -25.52
C LYS A 96 -22.53 17.01 -25.94
N THR A 97 -23.57 16.19 -26.13
CA THR A 97 -24.85 16.66 -26.67
C THR A 97 -25.94 16.81 -25.61
N GLY A 98 -25.78 16.14 -24.47
CA GLY A 98 -26.80 16.03 -23.43
C GLY A 98 -27.88 15.00 -23.71
N GLU A 99 -27.83 14.32 -24.87
CA GLU A 99 -28.82 13.34 -25.33
C GLU A 99 -28.74 12.06 -24.49
N GLN A 100 -29.91 11.47 -24.18
CA GLN A 100 -30.01 10.14 -23.56
C GLN A 100 -30.12 9.08 -24.65
N LYS A 101 -29.37 7.97 -24.49
CA LYS A 101 -29.34 6.84 -25.41
C LYS A 101 -29.46 5.53 -24.63
N GLU A 102 -30.13 4.55 -25.24
CA GLU A 102 -30.23 3.18 -24.70
C GLU A 102 -29.25 2.25 -25.43
N TYR A 103 -28.59 1.37 -24.68
CA TYR A 103 -27.69 0.35 -25.19
C TYR A 103 -28.16 -1.02 -24.70
N GLY A 104 -28.49 -1.92 -25.62
CA GLY A 104 -28.81 -3.31 -25.32
C GLY A 104 -27.59 -4.18 -25.20
N TYR A 105 -27.68 -5.24 -24.39
CA TYR A 105 -26.62 -6.21 -24.18
C TYR A 105 -27.13 -7.64 -24.02
N ASP A 106 -26.30 -8.64 -24.36
CA ASP A 106 -26.44 -10.01 -23.92
C ASP A 106 -25.74 -10.22 -22.58
N LYS A 107 -24.57 -9.56 -22.38
CA LYS A 107 -23.80 -9.55 -21.11
C LYS A 107 -23.36 -8.13 -20.79
N LEU A 108 -23.47 -7.75 -19.53
CA LEU A 108 -23.04 -6.44 -19.02
C LEU A 108 -21.85 -6.59 -18.08
N VAL A 109 -20.82 -5.78 -18.29
CA VAL A 109 -19.65 -5.69 -17.39
C VAL A 109 -19.60 -4.29 -16.78
N ILE A 110 -19.71 -4.20 -15.47
CA ILE A 110 -19.57 -2.96 -14.71
C ILE A 110 -18.12 -2.83 -14.24
N ALA A 111 -17.41 -1.87 -14.80
CA ALA A 111 -16.01 -1.56 -14.52
C ALA A 111 -15.79 -0.03 -14.37
N THR A 112 -16.78 0.62 -13.75
CA THR A 112 -16.87 2.09 -13.63
C THR A 112 -15.85 2.71 -12.68
N GLY A 113 -15.13 1.87 -11.93
CA GLY A 113 -14.07 2.31 -11.04
C GLY A 113 -14.58 3.11 -9.84
N ALA A 114 -13.78 4.06 -9.39
CA ALA A 114 -14.07 4.91 -8.25
C ALA A 114 -13.63 6.36 -8.53
N SER A 115 -14.23 7.31 -7.82
CA SER A 115 -13.90 8.74 -7.86
C SER A 115 -13.37 9.22 -6.52
N PRO A 116 -12.60 10.33 -6.46
CA PRO A 116 -12.18 10.92 -5.20
C PRO A 116 -13.37 11.22 -4.29
N PHE A 117 -13.18 10.96 -3.02
CA PHE A 117 -14.15 11.41 -2.02
C PHE A 117 -14.00 12.92 -1.80
N VAL A 118 -15.10 13.66 -1.93
CA VAL A 118 -15.17 15.09 -1.69
C VAL A 118 -16.03 15.33 -0.46
N PRO A 119 -15.45 15.78 0.66
CA PRO A 119 -16.23 16.06 1.87
C PRO A 119 -17.05 17.34 1.71
N GLN A 120 -18.14 17.45 2.49
CA GLN A 120 -18.98 18.63 2.50
C GLN A 120 -18.42 19.65 3.51
N ILE A 121 -17.32 20.32 3.14
CA ILE A 121 -16.64 21.33 3.95
C ILE A 121 -16.41 22.61 3.13
N PRO A 122 -16.29 23.80 3.76
CA PRO A 122 -16.16 25.06 3.03
C PRO A 122 -14.82 25.21 2.33
N GLY A 123 -14.82 25.96 1.23
CA GLY A 123 -13.62 26.42 0.51
C GLY A 123 -13.04 25.42 -0.48
N LEU A 124 -13.72 24.29 -0.77
CA LEU A 124 -13.26 23.34 -1.79
C LEU A 124 -13.52 23.82 -3.23
N GLU A 125 -14.31 24.87 -3.39
CA GLU A 125 -14.55 25.56 -4.65
C GLU A 125 -13.44 26.57 -5.03
N LEU A 126 -12.53 26.87 -4.10
CA LEU A 126 -11.42 27.81 -4.35
C LEU A 126 -10.46 27.27 -5.43
N LYS A 127 -9.85 28.19 -6.18
CA LYS A 127 -8.72 27.83 -7.05
C LYS A 127 -7.60 27.20 -6.22
N ASN A 128 -6.82 26.31 -6.81
CA ASN A 128 -5.74 25.55 -6.19
C ASN A 128 -6.20 24.51 -5.16
N VAL A 129 -7.45 24.06 -5.26
CA VAL A 129 -7.88 22.76 -4.73
C VAL A 129 -7.76 21.72 -5.85
N PHE A 130 -6.99 20.66 -5.61
CA PHE A 130 -6.65 19.64 -6.58
C PHE A 130 -7.04 18.24 -6.13
N PHE A 131 -7.25 17.39 -7.11
CA PHE A 131 -7.41 15.94 -6.96
C PHE A 131 -6.29 15.23 -7.74
N MET A 132 -6.17 13.91 -7.56
CA MET A 132 -5.21 13.10 -8.30
C MET A 132 -5.89 11.81 -8.79
N ARG A 133 -6.72 11.90 -9.82
CA ARG A 133 -7.48 10.76 -10.36
C ARG A 133 -7.42 10.65 -11.87
N THR A 134 -7.43 11.76 -12.58
CA THR A 134 -7.47 11.81 -14.04
C THR A 134 -6.23 12.51 -14.58
N PRO A 135 -5.88 12.30 -15.86
CA PRO A 135 -4.79 13.05 -16.49
C PRO A 135 -4.96 14.56 -16.40
N ASP A 136 -6.20 15.06 -16.50
CA ASP A 136 -6.48 16.50 -16.38
C ASP A 136 -6.18 17.03 -14.97
N ASP A 137 -6.38 16.24 -13.92
CA ASP A 137 -6.02 16.63 -12.55
C ASP A 137 -4.51 16.83 -12.41
N ALA A 138 -3.72 15.87 -12.90
CA ALA A 138 -2.26 15.94 -12.86
C ALA A 138 -1.72 17.11 -13.70
N ILE A 139 -2.30 17.35 -14.88
CA ILE A 139 -1.91 18.45 -15.76
C ILE A 139 -2.15 19.78 -15.07
N ARG A 140 -3.33 20.00 -14.49
CA ARG A 140 -3.65 21.25 -13.79
C ARG A 140 -2.73 21.49 -12.60
N LEU A 141 -2.41 20.44 -11.83
CA LEU A 141 -1.49 20.57 -10.70
C LEU A 141 -0.06 20.88 -11.18
N ARG A 142 0.44 20.18 -12.20
CA ARG A 142 1.75 20.44 -12.79
C ARG A 142 1.86 21.86 -13.32
N GLU A 143 0.89 22.33 -14.11
CA GLU A 143 0.85 23.72 -14.62
C GLU A 143 0.91 24.76 -13.50
N ALA A 144 0.20 24.51 -12.39
CA ALA A 144 0.22 25.37 -11.23
C ALA A 144 1.58 25.35 -10.50
N VAL A 145 2.25 24.22 -10.44
CA VAL A 145 3.62 24.08 -9.91
C VAL A 145 4.62 24.83 -10.79
N GLU A 146 4.60 24.58 -12.10
CA GLU A 146 5.52 25.20 -13.08
C GLU A 146 5.34 26.73 -13.16
N SER A 147 4.12 27.24 -12.92
CA SER A 147 3.88 28.69 -12.86
C SER A 147 4.54 29.38 -11.66
N GLY A 148 5.12 28.63 -10.73
CA GLY A 148 5.75 29.14 -9.51
C GLY A 148 4.77 29.77 -8.49
N THR A 149 3.47 29.58 -8.68
CA THR A 149 2.43 30.15 -7.79
C THR A 149 2.21 29.32 -6.53
N ILE A 150 2.66 28.05 -6.52
CA ILE A 150 2.58 27.13 -5.38
C ILE A 150 3.98 26.98 -4.76
N ARG A 151 4.12 27.38 -3.50
CA ARG A 151 5.35 27.19 -2.72
C ARG A 151 5.12 26.34 -1.45
N ARG A 152 3.86 26.27 -1.04
CA ARG A 152 3.41 25.50 0.13
C ARG A 152 2.15 24.75 -0.24
N ALA A 153 2.17 23.45 -0.03
CA ALA A 153 1.03 22.60 -0.27
C ALA A 153 0.62 21.86 1.00
N VAL A 154 -0.67 21.70 1.20
CA VAL A 154 -1.22 20.74 2.14
C VAL A 154 -1.79 19.58 1.34
N VAL A 155 -1.33 18.38 1.65
CA VAL A 155 -1.88 17.13 1.12
C VAL A 155 -2.75 16.52 2.21
N ALA A 156 -4.04 16.45 1.97
CA ALA A 156 -4.99 15.79 2.86
C ALA A 156 -5.13 14.33 2.45
N GLY A 157 -4.70 13.43 3.34
CA GLY A 157 -4.65 11.98 3.17
C GLY A 157 -3.22 11.44 3.11
N GLY A 158 -2.84 10.65 4.10
CA GLY A 158 -1.55 9.96 4.24
C GLY A 158 -1.54 8.55 3.65
N GLY A 159 -2.42 8.25 2.68
CA GLY A 159 -2.42 7.00 1.91
C GLY A 159 -1.44 7.06 0.73
N PHE A 160 -1.41 6.01 -0.12
CA PHE A 160 -0.50 5.90 -1.27
C PHE A 160 -0.49 7.15 -2.16
N ILE A 161 -1.67 7.58 -2.62
CA ILE A 161 -1.79 8.73 -3.55
C ILE A 161 -1.23 10.00 -2.89
N GLY A 162 -1.61 10.24 -1.62
CA GLY A 162 -1.17 11.45 -0.91
C GLY A 162 0.34 11.48 -0.69
N LEU A 163 0.94 10.37 -0.27
CA LEU A 163 2.39 10.30 -0.03
C LEU A 163 3.20 10.38 -1.32
N GLU A 164 2.76 9.74 -2.41
CA GLU A 164 3.41 9.86 -3.73
C GLU A 164 3.32 11.30 -4.27
N VAL A 165 2.17 11.97 -4.09
CA VAL A 165 2.04 13.40 -4.46
C VAL A 165 2.93 14.25 -3.58
N ALA A 166 2.97 14.00 -2.26
CA ALA A 166 3.80 14.77 -1.32
C ALA A 166 5.30 14.67 -1.66
N GLU A 167 5.79 13.46 -1.97
CA GLU A 167 7.18 13.23 -2.42
C GLU A 167 7.47 14.00 -3.70
N ASN A 168 6.61 13.88 -4.71
CA ASN A 168 6.82 14.52 -6.00
C ASN A 168 6.72 16.05 -5.95
N LEU A 169 5.87 16.62 -5.08
CA LEU A 169 5.84 18.06 -4.83
C LEU A 169 7.08 18.55 -4.09
N ALA A 170 7.54 17.80 -3.09
CA ALA A 170 8.77 18.14 -2.37
C ALA A 170 10.01 18.11 -3.28
N ALA A 171 10.06 17.17 -4.23
CA ALA A 171 11.10 17.11 -5.26
C ALA A 171 11.11 18.34 -6.21
N GLN A 172 10.02 19.14 -6.24
CA GLN A 172 9.88 20.41 -6.95
C GLN A 172 10.07 21.63 -6.02
N ASP A 173 10.79 21.48 -4.91
CA ASP A 173 11.08 22.52 -3.91
C ASP A 173 9.83 23.13 -3.24
N ILE A 174 8.70 22.40 -3.22
CA ILE A 174 7.48 22.82 -2.54
C ILE A 174 7.51 22.33 -1.10
N LYS A 175 7.23 23.20 -0.15
CA LYS A 175 7.07 22.84 1.26
C LYS A 175 5.74 22.10 1.44
N VAL A 176 5.81 20.84 1.84
CA VAL A 176 4.63 19.99 1.96
C VAL A 176 4.31 19.67 3.42
N THR A 177 3.03 19.80 3.76
CA THR A 177 2.45 19.25 4.99
C THR A 177 1.44 18.19 4.59
N VAL A 178 1.58 16.97 5.12
CA VAL A 178 0.60 15.88 4.95
C VAL A 178 -0.26 15.83 6.20
N ILE A 179 -1.58 15.92 6.05
CA ILE A 179 -2.53 15.75 7.15
C ILE A 179 -3.34 14.48 6.95
N ASP A 180 -3.59 13.72 8.01
CA ASP A 180 -4.50 12.58 7.99
C ASP A 180 -5.35 12.53 9.26
N PHE A 181 -6.61 12.10 9.12
CA PHE A 181 -7.51 11.87 10.25
C PHE A 181 -7.10 10.66 11.08
N ALA A 182 -6.49 9.65 10.47
CA ALA A 182 -5.95 8.49 11.15
C ALA A 182 -4.73 8.88 12.02
N ASP A 183 -4.46 8.07 13.03
CA ASP A 183 -3.35 8.30 13.97
C ASP A 183 -1.97 8.17 13.30
N HIS A 184 -1.90 7.46 12.16
CA HIS A 184 -0.67 7.24 11.39
C HIS A 184 -0.90 7.35 9.88
N VAL A 185 0.17 7.58 9.12
CA VAL A 185 0.17 7.42 7.66
C VAL A 185 0.06 5.94 7.28
N LEU A 186 -0.49 5.63 6.10
CA LEU A 186 -0.67 4.27 5.59
C LEU A 186 -1.41 3.33 6.58
N PRO A 187 -2.48 3.76 7.28
CA PRO A 187 -3.06 3.06 8.42
C PRO A 187 -3.64 1.68 8.06
N ASN A 188 -3.97 1.44 6.81
CA ASN A 188 -4.49 0.16 6.32
C ASN A 188 -3.42 -0.67 5.58
N PHE A 189 -2.18 -0.21 5.60
CA PHE A 189 -1.09 -0.83 4.85
C PHE A 189 0.07 -1.27 5.74
N LEU A 190 0.44 -0.49 6.74
CA LEU A 190 1.49 -0.80 7.70
C LEU A 190 0.91 -0.98 9.11
N ASP A 191 1.59 -1.73 9.96
CA ASP A 191 1.36 -1.69 11.41
C ASP A 191 1.90 -0.37 11.98
N PRO A 192 1.36 0.11 13.13
CA PRO A 192 1.64 1.46 13.65
C PRO A 192 3.12 1.82 13.79
N GLU A 193 3.94 0.92 14.33
CA GLU A 193 5.36 1.16 14.55
C GLU A 193 6.15 1.37 13.25
N LEU A 194 5.71 0.73 12.13
CA LEU A 194 6.32 0.97 10.83
C LEU A 194 5.84 2.28 10.22
N SER A 195 4.59 2.65 10.44
CA SER A 195 4.05 3.93 10.00
C SER A 195 4.75 5.10 10.69
N GLU A 196 4.99 5.00 12.00
CA GLU A 196 5.75 5.99 12.76
C GLU A 196 7.19 6.15 12.23
N TYR A 197 7.85 5.03 11.90
CA TYR A 197 9.16 5.10 11.25
C TYR A 197 9.11 5.86 9.92
N VAL A 198 8.06 5.66 9.11
CA VAL A 198 7.83 6.41 7.87
C VAL A 198 7.62 7.90 8.15
N GLU A 199 6.82 8.25 9.15
CA GLU A 199 6.56 9.63 9.56
C GLU A 199 7.84 10.37 9.97
N ASN A 200 8.71 9.70 10.74
CA ASN A 200 10.02 10.23 11.12
C ASN A 200 10.90 10.47 9.88
N LYS A 201 10.92 9.54 8.92
CA LYS A 201 11.66 9.71 7.66
C LYS A 201 11.08 10.81 6.76
N MET A 202 9.77 11.02 6.79
CA MET A 202 9.14 12.17 6.11
C MET A 202 9.60 13.49 6.74
N ALA A 203 9.61 13.58 8.06
CA ALA A 203 10.07 14.76 8.78
C ALA A 203 11.55 15.06 8.49
N ASP A 204 12.43 14.04 8.52
CA ASP A 204 13.84 14.14 8.13
C ASP A 204 14.02 14.70 6.71
N ALA A 205 13.09 14.36 5.80
CA ALA A 205 13.08 14.85 4.41
C ALA A 205 12.41 16.23 4.24
N GLY A 206 11.99 16.87 5.32
CA GLY A 206 11.35 18.18 5.29
C GLY A 206 9.87 18.18 4.92
N ILE A 207 9.22 17.02 4.90
CA ILE A 207 7.76 16.87 4.71
C ILE A 207 7.14 16.67 6.09
N MET A 208 6.28 17.60 6.51
CA MET A 208 5.66 17.58 7.83
C MET A 208 4.46 16.63 7.88
N PRO A 209 4.53 15.47 8.56
CA PRO A 209 3.35 14.66 8.84
C PRO A 209 2.56 15.28 10.01
N MET A 210 1.24 15.33 9.87
CA MET A 210 0.30 15.74 10.92
C MET A 210 -0.86 14.75 10.94
N THR A 211 -0.73 13.69 11.69
CA THR A 211 -1.71 12.62 11.87
C THR A 211 -2.66 12.90 13.05
N GLY A 212 -3.78 12.18 13.12
CA GLY A 212 -4.87 12.46 14.06
C GLY A 212 -5.49 13.86 13.86
N VAL A 213 -5.50 14.37 12.61
CA VAL A 213 -5.93 15.73 12.28
C VAL A 213 -6.97 15.73 11.17
N ALA A 214 -8.16 16.20 11.46
CA ALA A 214 -9.22 16.33 10.48
C ALA A 214 -9.04 17.58 9.60
N LEU A 215 -9.31 17.44 8.29
CA LEU A 215 -9.49 18.56 7.39
C LEU A 215 -10.87 19.19 7.63
N GLU A 216 -10.93 20.50 7.90
CA GLU A 216 -12.18 21.23 8.15
C GLU A 216 -12.55 22.22 7.04
N GLY A 217 -11.64 22.51 6.12
CA GLY A 217 -11.91 23.38 4.98
C GLY A 217 -10.68 24.11 4.46
N ALA A 218 -10.92 25.03 3.54
CA ALA A 218 -9.92 25.95 3.05
C ALA A 218 -10.47 27.40 3.06
N THR A 219 -9.58 28.38 3.17
CA THR A 219 -9.94 29.80 3.13
C THR A 219 -9.00 30.56 2.21
N GLY A 220 -9.54 31.62 1.60
CA GLY A 220 -8.84 32.52 0.69
C GLY A 220 -9.84 33.43 -0.03
N THR A 221 -9.37 34.39 -0.78
CA THR A 221 -10.22 35.29 -1.56
C THR A 221 -10.66 34.66 -2.89
N GLU A 222 -9.73 34.23 -3.72
CA GLU A 222 -9.99 33.53 -5.00
C GLU A 222 -9.38 32.14 -5.04
N LYS A 223 -8.30 31.94 -4.32
CA LYS A 223 -7.51 30.70 -4.25
C LYS A 223 -7.22 30.34 -2.80
N VAL A 224 -6.75 29.14 -2.59
CA VAL A 224 -6.33 28.68 -1.27
C VAL A 224 -5.21 29.58 -0.73
N GLU A 225 -5.38 30.08 0.48
CA GLU A 225 -4.39 30.83 1.26
C GLU A 225 -4.10 30.16 2.61
N LYS A 226 -5.08 29.43 3.15
CA LYS A 226 -4.94 28.62 4.36
C LYS A 226 -5.82 27.37 4.27
N VAL A 227 -5.37 26.29 4.88
CA VAL A 227 -6.14 25.06 5.11
C VAL A 227 -6.52 25.02 6.59
N GLN A 228 -7.81 24.84 6.88
CA GLN A 228 -8.35 24.71 8.22
C GLN A 228 -8.32 23.27 8.66
N THR A 229 -7.81 23.00 9.84
CA THR A 229 -7.76 21.66 10.43
C THR A 229 -8.27 21.70 11.87
N SER A 230 -8.60 20.54 12.42
CA SER A 230 -9.05 20.39 13.82
C SER A 230 -8.03 20.87 14.86
N ARG A 231 -6.75 21.02 14.49
CA ARG A 231 -5.70 21.53 15.40
C ARG A 231 -5.36 23.00 15.17
N ARG A 232 -5.21 23.43 13.91
CA ARG A 232 -4.80 24.80 13.56
C ARG A 232 -5.03 25.10 12.08
N ALA A 233 -5.02 26.38 11.73
CA ALA A 233 -4.93 26.81 10.34
C ALA A 233 -3.48 26.70 9.83
N ILE A 234 -3.31 26.13 8.63
CA ILE A 234 -2.01 25.95 7.97
C ILE A 234 -1.96 26.90 6.76
N LYS A 235 -0.94 27.74 6.67
CA LYS A 235 -0.73 28.59 5.50
C LYS A 235 -0.32 27.75 4.31
N ALA A 236 -1.09 27.83 3.22
CA ALA A 236 -0.90 27.02 2.02
C ALA A 236 -1.32 27.79 0.77
N ASP A 237 -0.67 27.48 -0.35
CA ASP A 237 -0.98 28.03 -1.65
C ASP A 237 -1.80 27.02 -2.50
N ALA A 238 -1.86 25.76 -2.03
CA ALA A 238 -2.63 24.67 -2.62
C ALA A 238 -3.10 23.66 -1.57
N LEU A 239 -4.24 23.04 -1.84
CA LEU A 239 -4.79 21.87 -1.12
C LEU A 239 -4.96 20.71 -2.11
N ILE A 240 -4.35 19.57 -1.82
CA ILE A 240 -4.51 18.36 -2.59
C ILE A 240 -5.36 17.36 -1.78
N LEU A 241 -6.51 16.95 -2.34
CA LEU A 241 -7.43 16.03 -1.70
C LEU A 241 -7.14 14.59 -2.11
N ALA A 242 -6.60 13.80 -1.17
CA ALA A 242 -6.29 12.37 -1.30
C ALA A 242 -6.89 11.55 -0.14
N ILE A 243 -8.02 12.00 0.44
CA ILE A 243 -8.68 11.44 1.64
C ILE A 243 -9.56 10.21 1.35
N GLY A 244 -9.32 9.54 0.24
CA GLY A 244 -10.01 8.33 -0.15
C GLY A 244 -10.81 8.46 -1.44
N ILE A 245 -11.42 7.36 -1.82
CA ILE A 245 -12.21 7.23 -3.05
C ILE A 245 -13.55 6.57 -2.74
N ARG A 246 -14.53 6.76 -3.63
CA ARG A 246 -15.84 6.11 -3.58
C ARG A 246 -16.14 5.41 -4.89
N PRO A 247 -16.68 4.17 -4.85
CA PRO A 247 -17.10 3.45 -6.04
C PRO A 247 -18.12 4.23 -6.86
N ASN A 248 -18.01 4.18 -8.18
CA ASN A 248 -18.94 4.84 -9.10
C ASN A 248 -20.12 3.90 -9.41
N THR A 249 -21.04 3.77 -8.47
CA THR A 249 -22.15 2.80 -8.50
C THR A 249 -23.53 3.41 -8.27
N ALA A 250 -23.62 4.72 -8.06
CA ALA A 250 -24.90 5.40 -7.77
C ALA A 250 -25.98 5.18 -8.85
N PHE A 251 -25.57 5.03 -10.12
CA PHE A 251 -26.47 4.76 -11.25
C PHE A 251 -27.13 3.36 -11.20
N LEU A 252 -26.72 2.49 -10.29
CA LEU A 252 -27.27 1.15 -10.06
C LEU A 252 -28.43 1.15 -9.06
N GLU A 253 -28.78 2.28 -8.49
CA GLU A 253 -29.92 2.38 -7.58
C GLU A 253 -31.20 1.91 -8.29
N GLY A 254 -31.96 1.02 -7.64
CA GLY A 254 -33.17 0.42 -8.21
C GLY A 254 -32.92 -0.72 -9.20
N SER A 255 -31.70 -1.08 -9.55
CA SER A 255 -31.38 -2.19 -10.47
C SER A 255 -31.50 -3.59 -9.86
N GLY A 256 -31.62 -3.70 -8.54
CA GLY A 256 -31.60 -4.99 -7.84
C GLY A 256 -30.22 -5.61 -7.66
N ILE A 257 -29.14 -4.95 -8.11
CA ILE A 257 -27.77 -5.40 -7.92
C ILE A 257 -27.37 -5.21 -6.45
N GLU A 258 -26.89 -6.27 -5.81
CA GLU A 258 -26.46 -6.24 -4.42
C GLU A 258 -25.13 -5.52 -4.26
N MET A 259 -25.09 -4.64 -3.23
CA MET A 259 -23.92 -3.84 -2.92
C MET A 259 -23.58 -3.89 -1.42
N PHE A 260 -22.29 -3.74 -1.10
CA PHE A 260 -21.80 -3.58 0.27
C PHE A 260 -20.88 -2.35 0.35
N LYS A 261 -21.22 -1.40 1.21
CA LYS A 261 -20.48 -0.12 1.34
C LYS A 261 -20.25 0.60 0.00
N GLY A 262 -21.24 0.54 -0.91
CA GLY A 262 -21.17 1.16 -2.22
C GLY A 262 -20.42 0.34 -3.28
N THR A 263 -19.79 -0.77 -2.96
CA THR A 263 -19.17 -1.68 -3.94
C THR A 263 -20.11 -2.81 -4.33
N ILE A 264 -20.04 -3.23 -5.58
CA ILE A 264 -20.85 -4.32 -6.13
C ILE A 264 -20.36 -5.65 -5.58
N LEU A 265 -21.26 -6.45 -4.99
CA LEU A 265 -20.93 -7.79 -4.55
C LEU A 265 -20.83 -8.73 -5.74
N THR A 266 -19.78 -9.56 -5.76
CA THR A 266 -19.59 -10.57 -6.80
C THR A 266 -19.28 -11.93 -6.20
N ASP A 267 -19.66 -12.98 -6.94
CA ASP A 267 -19.23 -14.35 -6.62
C ASP A 267 -17.76 -14.60 -7.09
N LYS A 268 -17.28 -15.80 -6.85
CA LYS A 268 -15.94 -16.22 -7.26
C LYS A 268 -15.69 -16.23 -8.77
N TYR A 269 -16.73 -16.10 -9.58
CA TYR A 269 -16.65 -15.97 -11.04
C TYR A 269 -16.83 -14.53 -11.52
N LEU A 270 -16.88 -13.57 -10.59
CA LEU A 270 -17.11 -12.14 -10.81
C LEU A 270 -18.52 -11.81 -11.37
N ARG A 271 -19.52 -12.70 -11.08
CA ARG A 271 -20.92 -12.47 -11.40
C ARG A 271 -21.60 -11.74 -10.24
N THR A 272 -22.53 -10.84 -10.55
CA THR A 272 -23.42 -10.25 -9.55
C THR A 272 -24.55 -11.23 -9.23
N ASN A 273 -25.43 -10.84 -8.29
CA ASN A 273 -26.67 -11.57 -8.02
C ASN A 273 -27.70 -11.49 -9.17
N VAL A 274 -27.52 -10.59 -10.13
CA VAL A 274 -28.38 -10.41 -11.29
C VAL A 274 -27.77 -11.13 -12.49
N GLU A 275 -28.57 -11.95 -13.16
CA GLU A 275 -28.15 -12.74 -14.30
C GLU A 275 -27.58 -11.85 -15.40
N ASP A 276 -26.52 -12.33 -16.08
CA ASP A 276 -25.84 -11.67 -17.19
C ASP A 276 -25.12 -10.37 -16.85
N ILE A 277 -25.01 -10.02 -15.55
CA ILE A 277 -24.31 -8.83 -15.08
C ILE A 277 -23.10 -9.23 -14.22
N TYR A 278 -21.95 -8.65 -14.56
CA TYR A 278 -20.64 -8.91 -13.97
C TYR A 278 -20.02 -7.59 -13.50
N ALA A 279 -19.10 -7.67 -12.53
CA ALA A 279 -18.36 -6.49 -12.09
C ALA A 279 -16.87 -6.79 -11.83
N ALA A 280 -16.00 -5.81 -12.09
CA ALA A 280 -14.58 -5.91 -11.84
C ALA A 280 -13.92 -4.52 -11.68
N GLY A 281 -12.79 -4.48 -10.98
CA GLY A 281 -12.05 -3.25 -10.69
C GLY A 281 -12.56 -2.52 -9.45
N ASP A 282 -12.25 -1.22 -9.31
CA ASP A 282 -12.47 -0.46 -8.06
C ASP A 282 -13.94 -0.32 -7.65
N CYS A 283 -14.90 -0.59 -8.55
CA CYS A 283 -16.34 -0.58 -8.22
C CYS A 283 -16.83 -1.89 -7.61
N ALA A 284 -16.04 -2.96 -7.64
CA ALA A 284 -16.41 -4.29 -7.18
C ALA A 284 -15.77 -4.67 -5.85
N MET A 285 -16.50 -5.38 -4.99
CA MET A 285 -15.98 -6.07 -3.82
C MET A 285 -15.37 -7.39 -4.25
N VAL A 286 -14.26 -7.73 -3.67
CA VAL A 286 -13.57 -9.01 -3.83
C VAL A 286 -13.44 -9.72 -2.49
N THR A 287 -12.77 -10.88 -2.46
CA THR A 287 -12.57 -11.66 -1.23
C THR A 287 -11.10 -11.59 -0.81
N ASN A 288 -10.83 -11.42 0.47
CA ASN A 288 -9.50 -11.64 1.02
C ASN A 288 -9.21 -13.14 1.00
N ARG A 289 -8.12 -13.53 0.35
CA ARG A 289 -7.77 -14.93 0.10
C ARG A 289 -7.44 -15.71 1.37
N GLN A 290 -6.94 -15.05 2.42
CA GLN A 290 -6.53 -15.70 3.66
C GLN A 290 -7.70 -15.85 4.65
N THR A 291 -8.61 -14.88 4.69
CA THR A 291 -9.70 -14.85 5.68
C THR A 291 -11.05 -15.26 5.10
N GLY A 292 -11.20 -15.28 3.76
CA GLY A 292 -12.49 -15.49 3.11
C GLY A 292 -13.47 -14.32 3.25
N GLN A 293 -13.08 -13.24 3.91
CA GLN A 293 -13.94 -12.09 4.16
C GLN A 293 -13.97 -11.12 2.96
N PRO A 294 -15.05 -10.34 2.80
CA PRO A 294 -15.07 -9.27 1.81
C PRO A 294 -13.89 -8.31 1.96
N ALA A 295 -13.25 -7.97 0.84
CA ALA A 295 -12.14 -7.04 0.77
C ALA A 295 -12.31 -6.09 -0.40
N TRP A 296 -11.99 -4.83 -0.19
CA TRP A 296 -11.94 -3.85 -1.27
C TRP A 296 -10.49 -3.60 -1.69
N SER A 297 -10.20 -3.83 -2.96
CA SER A 297 -8.83 -3.71 -3.50
C SER A 297 -8.82 -2.83 -4.76
N PRO A 298 -8.87 -1.50 -4.61
CA PRO A 298 -8.85 -0.56 -5.72
C PRO A 298 -7.44 -0.39 -6.31
N MET A 299 -6.88 -1.49 -6.84
CA MET A 299 -5.52 -1.59 -7.35
C MET A 299 -5.51 -1.99 -8.83
N GLY A 300 -4.62 -1.39 -9.61
CA GLY A 300 -4.48 -1.70 -11.03
C GLY A 300 -4.13 -3.17 -11.31
N SER A 301 -3.31 -3.81 -10.46
CA SER A 301 -2.99 -5.24 -10.54
C SER A 301 -4.23 -6.11 -10.35
N THR A 302 -5.02 -5.85 -9.32
CA THR A 302 -6.31 -6.53 -9.03
C THR A 302 -7.26 -6.39 -10.20
N ALA A 303 -7.45 -5.15 -10.71
CA ALA A 303 -8.32 -4.88 -11.85
C ALA A 303 -7.92 -5.65 -13.12
N ASN A 304 -6.61 -5.78 -13.38
CA ASN A 304 -6.09 -6.51 -14.53
C ASN A 304 -6.27 -8.03 -14.40
N ILE A 305 -6.03 -8.60 -13.21
CA ILE A 305 -6.24 -10.02 -12.94
C ILE A 305 -7.73 -10.36 -13.06
N ALA A 306 -8.59 -9.59 -12.37
CA ALA A 306 -10.04 -9.77 -12.42
C ALA A 306 -10.58 -9.64 -13.85
N GLY A 307 -10.16 -8.60 -14.60
CA GLY A 307 -10.58 -8.41 -15.99
C GLY A 307 -10.16 -9.54 -16.91
N ARG A 308 -8.97 -10.12 -16.70
CA ARG A 308 -8.50 -11.29 -17.47
C ARG A 308 -9.32 -12.55 -17.18
N ILE A 309 -9.66 -12.80 -15.91
CA ILE A 309 -10.47 -13.95 -15.50
C ILE A 309 -11.90 -13.80 -16.00
N LEU A 310 -12.48 -12.62 -15.81
CA LEU A 310 -13.83 -12.32 -16.26
C LEU A 310 -14.00 -12.51 -17.77
N ALA A 311 -13.04 -12.07 -18.58
CA ALA A 311 -13.07 -12.26 -20.02
C ALA A 311 -13.11 -13.74 -20.42
N LYS A 312 -12.38 -14.61 -19.71
CA LYS A 312 -12.44 -16.06 -19.93
C LYS A 312 -13.82 -16.63 -19.57
N ASN A 313 -14.40 -16.14 -18.46
CA ASN A 313 -15.72 -16.60 -18.00
C ASN A 313 -16.83 -16.15 -18.97
N LEU A 314 -16.74 -14.96 -19.51
CA LEU A 314 -17.66 -14.47 -20.57
C LEU A 314 -17.58 -15.30 -21.85
N ALA A 315 -16.38 -15.84 -22.18
CA ALA A 315 -16.19 -16.74 -23.31
C ALA A 315 -16.60 -18.21 -23.04
N GLY A 316 -17.32 -18.46 -21.94
CA GLY A 316 -17.81 -19.79 -21.56
C GLY A 316 -16.92 -20.57 -20.59
N GLY A 317 -15.83 -19.97 -20.10
CA GLY A 317 -14.98 -20.57 -19.07
C GLY A 317 -15.63 -20.56 -17.68
N GLN A 318 -15.01 -21.32 -16.77
CA GLN A 318 -15.36 -21.33 -15.34
C GLN A 318 -14.10 -21.19 -14.49
N VAL A 319 -13.44 -20.04 -14.59
CA VAL A 319 -12.20 -19.74 -13.87
C VAL A 319 -12.54 -18.96 -12.61
N GLU A 320 -12.19 -19.49 -11.45
CA GLU A 320 -12.41 -18.82 -10.18
C GLU A 320 -11.39 -17.67 -9.99
N TYR A 321 -11.90 -16.54 -9.50
CA TYR A 321 -11.06 -15.46 -9.01
C TYR A 321 -10.61 -15.79 -7.59
N PRO A 322 -9.31 -15.95 -7.33
CA PRO A 322 -8.83 -16.47 -6.04
C PRO A 322 -8.89 -15.45 -4.90
N GLY A 323 -9.34 -14.24 -5.17
CA GLY A 323 -9.30 -13.14 -4.19
C GLY A 323 -7.92 -12.46 -4.11
N VAL A 324 -7.76 -11.59 -3.13
CA VAL A 324 -6.58 -10.72 -2.96
C VAL A 324 -5.85 -10.99 -1.65
N LEU A 325 -4.55 -10.71 -1.64
CA LEU A 325 -3.70 -10.68 -0.44
C LEU A 325 -3.51 -9.27 0.12
N GLY A 326 -4.05 -8.24 -0.54
CA GLY A 326 -3.81 -6.84 -0.18
C GLY A 326 -2.38 -6.39 -0.51
N THR A 327 -1.79 -6.94 -1.58
CA THR A 327 -0.42 -6.62 -2.00
C THR A 327 -0.33 -5.22 -2.56
N GLY A 328 0.69 -4.49 -2.14
CA GLY A 328 1.02 -3.18 -2.68
C GLY A 328 2.47 -2.83 -2.46
N VAL A 329 2.97 -1.91 -3.27
CA VAL A 329 4.25 -1.24 -3.10
C VAL A 329 4.07 0.25 -3.36
N ALA A 330 4.83 1.08 -2.68
CA ALA A 330 4.80 2.52 -2.87
C ALA A 330 6.20 3.10 -2.72
N LYS A 331 6.49 4.14 -3.49
CA LYS A 331 7.60 5.03 -3.24
C LYS A 331 7.16 6.09 -2.25
N LEU A 332 7.94 6.29 -1.21
CA LEU A 332 7.62 7.17 -0.09
C LEU A 332 8.62 8.32 0.00
N PRO A 333 8.24 9.44 0.65
CA PRO A 333 9.17 10.52 0.96
C PRO A 333 10.42 10.05 1.70
N GLY A 334 11.53 10.78 1.56
CA GLY A 334 12.80 10.47 2.22
C GLY A 334 13.60 9.36 1.54
N GLY A 335 13.32 9.06 0.27
CA GLY A 335 14.02 8.02 -0.50
C GLY A 335 13.69 6.60 -0.02
N LEU A 336 12.58 6.44 0.66
CA LEU A 336 12.10 5.18 1.20
C LEU A 336 11.09 4.53 0.24
N ASN A 337 11.08 3.21 0.18
CA ASN A 337 10.04 2.42 -0.46
C ASN A 337 9.34 1.56 0.60
N ALA A 338 8.07 1.30 0.41
CA ALA A 338 7.31 0.37 1.24
C ALA A 338 6.72 -0.75 0.39
N GLY A 339 6.71 -1.95 0.92
CA GLY A 339 6.03 -3.10 0.33
C GLY A 339 5.27 -3.89 1.39
N ARG A 340 4.12 -4.42 1.02
CA ARG A 340 3.33 -5.31 1.89
C ARG A 340 2.56 -6.32 1.08
N THR A 341 2.41 -7.52 1.66
CA THR A 341 1.44 -8.53 1.22
C THR A 341 0.96 -9.38 2.39
N GLY A 342 -0.23 -9.92 2.28
CA GLY A 342 -0.87 -10.67 3.35
C GLY A 342 -1.41 -9.79 4.48
N LEU A 343 -1.61 -10.39 5.65
CA LEU A 343 -2.17 -9.72 6.81
C LEU A 343 -1.08 -8.95 7.58
N THR A 344 -1.39 -7.74 8.04
CA THR A 344 -0.60 -7.09 9.09
C THR A 344 -0.77 -7.88 10.39
N GLU A 345 0.08 -7.64 11.38
CA GLU A 345 -0.07 -8.27 12.70
C GLU A 345 -1.44 -7.95 13.30
N THR A 346 -1.84 -6.68 13.23
CA THR A 346 -3.15 -6.20 13.68
C THR A 346 -4.30 -6.93 12.98
N ALA A 347 -4.24 -7.06 11.66
CA ALA A 347 -5.27 -7.74 10.88
C ALA A 347 -5.30 -9.26 11.13
N ALA A 348 -4.14 -9.89 11.33
CA ALA A 348 -4.04 -11.31 11.64
C ALA A 348 -4.64 -11.63 13.03
N LYS A 349 -4.34 -10.82 14.05
CA LYS A 349 -4.97 -10.92 15.38
C LYS A 349 -6.48 -10.76 15.30
N ALA A 350 -6.96 -9.75 14.56
CA ALA A 350 -8.39 -9.51 14.36
C ALA A 350 -9.09 -10.67 13.61
N ALA A 351 -8.37 -11.39 12.76
CA ALA A 351 -8.85 -12.58 12.06
C ALA A 351 -8.79 -13.86 12.90
N GLY A 352 -8.31 -13.80 14.15
CA GLY A 352 -8.31 -14.91 15.12
C GLY A 352 -7.10 -15.85 15.04
N TYR A 353 -6.02 -15.46 14.35
CA TYR A 353 -4.77 -16.23 14.33
C TYR A 353 -4.00 -16.10 15.65
N ASP A 354 -3.29 -17.17 16.05
CA ASP A 354 -2.29 -17.11 17.13
C ASP A 354 -0.97 -16.55 16.56
N VAL A 355 -0.86 -15.24 16.62
CA VAL A 355 0.17 -14.50 15.88
C VAL A 355 1.50 -14.50 16.62
N ILE A 356 2.56 -14.72 15.87
CA ILE A 356 3.93 -14.34 16.21
C ILE A 356 4.52 -13.47 15.11
N SER A 357 5.22 -12.41 15.49
CA SER A 357 5.86 -11.49 14.56
C SER A 357 7.30 -11.23 14.94
N VAL A 358 8.09 -10.72 14.02
CA VAL A 358 9.44 -10.24 14.25
C VAL A 358 9.74 -9.04 13.33
N VAL A 359 10.45 -8.05 13.87
CA VAL A 359 11.00 -6.93 13.09
C VAL A 359 12.51 -7.11 12.99
N THR A 360 13.01 -7.15 11.76
CA THR A 360 14.44 -7.30 11.47
C THR A 360 14.96 -6.12 10.65
N VAL A 361 16.20 -5.71 10.93
CA VAL A 361 16.97 -4.78 10.11
C VAL A 361 18.11 -5.57 9.45
N VAL A 362 18.06 -5.68 8.14
CA VAL A 362 18.98 -6.50 7.34
C VAL A 362 19.50 -5.71 6.14
N ASP A 363 20.71 -6.03 5.68
CA ASP A 363 21.26 -5.39 4.49
C ASP A 363 20.47 -5.82 3.24
N ASP A 364 20.15 -4.87 2.36
CA ASP A 364 19.43 -5.15 1.09
C ASP A 364 20.32 -5.87 0.06
N LYS A 365 21.62 -5.63 0.14
CA LYS A 365 22.69 -6.28 -0.66
C LYS A 365 23.99 -6.34 0.17
N ALA A 366 25.03 -6.91 -0.39
CA ALA A 366 26.33 -7.03 0.30
C ALA A 366 26.82 -5.64 0.78
N HIS A 367 27.12 -5.51 2.07
CA HIS A 367 27.45 -4.23 2.71
C HIS A 367 28.65 -3.51 2.10
N TYR A 368 29.56 -4.26 1.46
CA TYR A 368 30.72 -3.71 0.75
C TYR A 368 30.41 -3.26 -0.68
N TYR A 369 29.18 -3.51 -1.18
CA TYR A 369 28.77 -3.10 -2.52
C TYR A 369 28.25 -1.66 -2.50
N PRO A 370 28.64 -0.80 -3.47
CA PRO A 370 28.20 0.59 -3.51
C PRO A 370 26.68 0.74 -3.51
N GLY A 371 26.16 1.66 -2.70
CA GLY A 371 24.74 1.90 -2.57
C GLY A 371 23.99 0.81 -1.81
N ALA A 372 24.69 0.00 -0.99
CA ALA A 372 24.04 -0.89 -0.03
C ALA A 372 23.26 -0.08 1.02
N GLY A 373 22.05 -0.52 1.31
CA GLY A 373 21.16 0.03 2.31
C GLY A 373 20.59 -1.05 3.23
N ASN A 374 19.61 -0.68 4.02
CA ASN A 374 18.92 -1.60 4.90
C ASN A 374 17.49 -1.84 4.41
N PHE A 375 17.01 -3.06 4.61
CA PHE A 375 15.60 -3.36 4.73
C PHE A 375 15.20 -3.46 6.20
N ILE A 376 14.06 -2.89 6.52
CA ILE A 376 13.29 -3.20 7.73
C ILE A 376 12.19 -4.14 7.29
N ILE A 377 12.21 -5.37 7.81
CA ILE A 377 11.24 -6.40 7.42
C ILE A 377 10.49 -6.86 8.67
N LYS A 378 9.18 -6.66 8.65
CA LYS A 378 8.27 -7.28 9.64
C LYS A 378 7.63 -8.50 9.01
N LEU A 379 7.84 -9.66 9.65
CA LEU A 379 7.19 -10.92 9.30
C LEU A 379 6.11 -11.23 10.33
N THR A 380 4.97 -11.70 9.85
CA THR A 380 3.85 -12.15 10.67
C THR A 380 3.52 -13.59 10.30
N ALA A 381 3.45 -14.49 11.28
CA ALA A 381 3.12 -15.91 11.08
C ALA A 381 2.13 -16.40 12.12
N ASP A 382 1.47 -17.51 11.82
CA ASP A 382 0.64 -18.25 12.77
C ASP A 382 1.49 -19.27 13.52
N LYS A 383 1.49 -19.22 14.85
CA LYS A 383 2.31 -20.10 15.70
C LYS A 383 1.98 -21.58 15.50
N ALA A 384 0.69 -21.89 15.42
CA ALA A 384 0.23 -23.27 15.38
C ALA A 384 0.58 -23.97 14.07
N SER A 385 0.29 -23.34 12.93
CA SER A 385 0.56 -23.92 11.61
C SER A 385 1.95 -23.59 11.07
N ARG A 386 2.67 -22.66 11.69
CA ARG A 386 3.95 -22.09 11.23
C ARG A 386 3.88 -21.47 9.84
N LYS A 387 2.67 -21.13 9.36
CA LYS A 387 2.48 -20.51 8.05
C LYS A 387 2.76 -19.01 8.10
N LEU A 388 3.41 -18.51 7.04
CA LEU A 388 3.56 -17.07 6.85
C LEU A 388 2.20 -16.44 6.55
N LEU A 389 1.81 -15.43 7.33
CA LEU A 389 0.55 -14.69 7.17
C LEU A 389 0.73 -13.35 6.46
N GLY A 390 1.85 -12.69 6.67
CA GLY A 390 2.08 -11.39 6.09
C GLY A 390 3.52 -10.91 6.18
N VAL A 391 3.84 -9.98 5.30
CA VAL A 391 5.15 -9.30 5.23
C VAL A 391 4.93 -7.82 4.99
N GLN A 392 5.65 -7.01 5.76
CA GLN A 392 5.78 -5.58 5.55
C GLN A 392 7.27 -5.28 5.42
N VAL A 393 7.66 -4.49 4.45
CA VAL A 393 9.07 -4.16 4.18
C VAL A 393 9.23 -2.68 3.86
N LEU A 394 10.23 -2.06 4.49
CA LEU A 394 10.66 -0.68 4.25
C LEU A 394 12.14 -0.67 3.85
N GLY A 395 12.53 0.23 2.96
CA GLY A 395 13.93 0.43 2.59
C GLY A 395 14.08 1.18 1.27
N ALA A 396 15.28 1.63 0.96
CA ALA A 396 15.57 2.32 -0.30
C ALA A 396 15.73 1.36 -1.49
N GLY A 397 15.95 0.07 -1.23
CA GLY A 397 16.17 -0.96 -2.24
C GLY A 397 14.88 -1.53 -2.84
N ALA A 398 15.01 -2.69 -3.49
CA ALA A 398 13.94 -3.40 -4.19
C ALA A 398 12.99 -4.12 -3.20
N VAL A 399 12.15 -3.35 -2.50
CA VAL A 399 11.13 -3.88 -1.56
C VAL A 399 10.11 -4.79 -2.26
N ASP A 400 9.83 -4.53 -3.54
CA ASP A 400 8.99 -5.33 -4.41
C ASP A 400 9.47 -6.78 -4.52
N LYS A 401 10.79 -7.02 -4.59
CA LYS A 401 11.37 -8.36 -4.63
C LYS A 401 11.01 -9.17 -3.37
N VAL A 402 11.14 -8.58 -2.19
CA VAL A 402 10.76 -9.22 -0.91
C VAL A 402 9.25 -9.46 -0.86
N THR A 403 8.48 -8.47 -1.29
CA THR A 403 7.01 -8.55 -1.35
C THR A 403 6.54 -9.68 -2.28
N ASP A 404 7.09 -9.79 -3.49
CA ASP A 404 6.69 -10.82 -4.48
C ASP A 404 7.09 -12.24 -4.05
N ILE A 405 8.23 -12.40 -3.38
CA ILE A 405 8.59 -13.66 -2.73
C ILE A 405 7.51 -14.05 -1.70
N ALA A 406 7.11 -13.11 -0.87
CA ALA A 406 6.07 -13.33 0.14
C ALA A 406 4.69 -13.59 -0.47
N VAL A 407 4.31 -12.91 -1.56
CA VAL A 407 3.08 -13.23 -2.34
C VAL A 407 3.07 -14.70 -2.74
N THR A 408 4.19 -15.17 -3.29
CA THR A 408 4.32 -16.57 -3.72
C THR A 408 4.21 -17.52 -2.53
N ALA A 409 4.94 -17.25 -1.45
CA ALA A 409 4.95 -18.05 -0.24
C ALA A 409 3.54 -18.18 0.38
N ILE A 410 2.86 -17.05 0.60
CA ILE A 410 1.51 -17.01 1.20
C ILE A 410 0.50 -17.68 0.25
N THR A 411 0.59 -17.42 -1.06
CA THR A 411 -0.29 -18.02 -2.07
C THR A 411 -0.23 -19.53 -2.06
N LEU A 412 0.96 -20.12 -1.85
CA LEU A 412 1.20 -21.57 -1.83
C LEU A 412 1.05 -22.15 -0.40
N GLY A 413 0.81 -21.33 0.62
CA GLY A 413 0.65 -21.75 2.01
C GLY A 413 1.92 -22.30 2.63
N ALA A 414 3.09 -21.75 2.23
CA ALA A 414 4.39 -22.19 2.72
C ALA A 414 4.57 -21.93 4.22
N SER A 415 5.17 -22.87 4.93
CA SER A 415 5.62 -22.70 6.33
C SER A 415 6.95 -21.96 6.39
N VAL A 416 7.25 -21.35 7.54
CA VAL A 416 8.55 -20.71 7.78
C VAL A 416 9.71 -21.71 7.62
N ASP A 417 9.52 -22.97 8.00
CA ASP A 417 10.53 -24.03 7.85
C ASP A 417 10.86 -24.30 6.37
N GLN A 418 9.84 -24.33 5.51
CA GLN A 418 10.03 -24.45 4.05
C GLN A 418 10.74 -23.23 3.47
N LEU A 419 10.38 -22.02 3.93
CA LEU A 419 10.96 -20.77 3.46
C LEU A 419 12.44 -20.63 3.87
N ALA A 420 12.82 -21.10 5.06
CA ALA A 420 14.20 -21.09 5.53
C ALA A 420 15.15 -21.94 4.67
N ALA A 421 14.62 -22.98 4.01
CA ALA A 421 15.39 -23.91 3.19
C ALA A 421 15.39 -23.58 1.68
N MET A 422 14.81 -22.42 1.28
CA MET A 422 14.75 -22.04 -0.12
C MET A 422 16.08 -21.55 -0.65
N ASP A 423 16.43 -21.96 -1.89
CA ASP A 423 17.62 -21.52 -2.62
C ASP A 423 17.36 -20.17 -3.30
N PHE A 424 17.63 -19.08 -2.57
CA PHE A 424 17.49 -17.74 -3.08
C PHE A 424 18.69 -17.28 -3.89
N ALA A 425 18.43 -16.51 -4.96
CA ALA A 425 19.48 -15.96 -5.81
C ALA A 425 20.39 -14.99 -5.05
N TYR A 426 21.69 -15.15 -5.22
CA TYR A 426 22.72 -14.29 -4.65
C TYR A 426 23.74 -13.82 -5.67
N ALA A 427 24.01 -12.55 -5.66
CA ALA A 427 25.27 -11.92 -6.07
C ALA A 427 25.37 -10.56 -5.36
N PRO A 428 26.57 -10.02 -5.09
CA PRO A 428 26.76 -8.79 -4.29
C PRO A 428 25.89 -7.58 -4.71
N PRO A 429 25.64 -7.34 -6.01
CA PRO A 429 24.79 -6.21 -6.44
C PRO A 429 23.30 -6.37 -6.12
N PHE A 430 22.83 -7.60 -5.88
CA PHE A 430 21.40 -7.93 -5.83
C PHE A 430 20.90 -8.39 -4.47
N SER A 431 21.79 -8.94 -3.63
CA SER A 431 21.41 -9.54 -2.34
C SER A 431 22.62 -9.75 -1.45
N THR A 432 22.39 -10.15 -0.21
CA THR A 432 23.39 -10.75 0.69
C THR A 432 23.44 -12.26 0.49
N ALA A 433 24.53 -12.92 0.92
CA ALA A 433 24.69 -14.37 0.78
C ALA A 433 23.57 -15.17 1.50
N ILE A 434 23.13 -14.68 2.66
CA ILE A 434 21.85 -15.09 3.25
C ILE A 434 20.85 -14.03 2.80
N HIS A 435 19.96 -14.41 1.88
CA HIS A 435 18.97 -13.47 1.34
C HIS A 435 18.23 -12.71 2.45
N PRO A 436 17.96 -11.38 2.36
CA PRO A 436 17.31 -10.59 3.41
C PRO A 436 16.01 -11.22 3.94
N PHE A 437 15.18 -11.73 3.05
CA PHE A 437 13.96 -12.46 3.42
C PHE A 437 14.27 -13.73 4.21
N ALA A 438 15.23 -14.56 3.74
CA ALA A 438 15.63 -15.78 4.45
C ALA A 438 16.26 -15.47 5.82
N HIS A 439 17.03 -14.39 5.94
CA HIS A 439 17.56 -13.93 7.22
C HIS A 439 16.41 -13.64 8.20
N SER A 440 15.40 -12.88 7.77
CA SER A 440 14.24 -12.55 8.61
C SER A 440 13.42 -13.80 8.98
N ILE A 441 13.27 -14.75 8.04
CA ILE A 441 12.63 -16.05 8.32
C ILE A 441 13.41 -16.83 9.38
N ASN A 442 14.74 -16.87 9.31
CA ASN A 442 15.57 -17.55 10.32
C ASN A 442 15.42 -16.92 11.72
N VAL A 443 15.33 -15.57 11.79
CA VAL A 443 15.09 -14.89 13.07
C VAL A 443 13.70 -15.21 13.62
N LEU A 444 12.68 -15.23 12.76
CA LEU A 444 11.31 -15.64 13.14
C LEU A 444 11.28 -17.09 13.66
N MET A 445 11.96 -18.01 12.98
CA MET A 445 12.10 -19.39 13.43
C MET A 445 12.75 -19.48 14.82
N ASN A 446 13.89 -18.80 15.01
CA ASN A 446 14.56 -18.76 16.32
C ASN A 446 13.61 -18.27 17.43
N LYS A 447 12.76 -17.30 17.13
CA LYS A 447 11.75 -16.80 18.07
C LYS A 447 10.66 -17.86 18.33
N MET A 448 10.16 -18.53 17.29
CA MET A 448 9.16 -19.60 17.38
C MET A 448 9.68 -20.81 18.19
N ASP A 449 10.96 -21.13 18.03
CA ASP A 449 11.61 -22.30 18.65
C ASP A 449 12.17 -21.97 20.06
N GLY A 450 11.90 -20.74 20.60
CA GLY A 450 12.34 -20.32 21.94
C GLY A 450 13.85 -20.01 22.04
N MET A 451 14.55 -19.96 20.92
CA MET A 451 15.98 -19.62 20.86
C MET A 451 16.25 -18.10 20.91
N PHE A 452 15.22 -17.30 20.68
CA PHE A 452 15.30 -15.85 20.65
C PHE A 452 14.19 -15.23 21.49
N ASP A 453 14.55 -14.69 22.66
CA ASP A 453 13.65 -13.89 23.48
C ASP A 453 13.84 -12.42 23.13
N SER A 454 12.83 -11.81 22.58
CA SER A 454 12.90 -10.44 22.09
C SER A 454 11.85 -9.53 22.72
N MET A 455 12.10 -8.26 22.59
CA MET A 455 11.12 -7.20 22.75
C MET A 455 10.89 -6.58 21.38
N THR A 456 9.65 -6.60 20.91
CA THR A 456 9.28 -5.96 19.62
C THR A 456 9.33 -4.44 19.75
N PRO A 457 9.47 -3.70 18.64
CA PRO A 457 9.36 -2.23 18.66
C PRO A 457 8.05 -1.73 19.26
N ALA A 458 6.92 -2.36 18.92
CA ALA A 458 5.61 -2.00 19.47
C ALA A 458 5.54 -2.20 20.99
N GLU A 459 6.12 -3.30 21.52
CA GLU A 459 6.24 -3.51 22.97
C GLU A 459 7.13 -2.46 23.62
N TYR A 460 8.26 -2.14 22.99
CA TYR A 460 9.20 -1.11 23.48
C TYR A 460 8.52 0.27 23.55
N GLN A 461 7.86 0.70 22.48
CA GLN A 461 7.12 1.96 22.41
C GLN A 461 5.97 2.03 23.43
N SER A 462 5.36 0.89 23.77
CA SER A 462 4.30 0.81 24.80
C SER A 462 4.82 0.83 26.23
N GLY A 463 6.13 0.98 26.46
CA GLY A 463 6.74 1.03 27.79
C GLY A 463 7.10 -0.34 28.38
N ALA A 464 7.06 -1.43 27.61
CA ALA A 464 7.40 -2.77 28.12
C ALA A 464 8.87 -2.91 28.59
N ALA A 465 9.72 -1.94 28.27
CA ALA A 465 11.10 -1.85 28.75
C ALA A 465 11.22 -1.37 30.20
N GLU A 466 10.13 -0.89 30.82
CA GLU A 466 10.16 -0.46 32.21
C GLU A 466 10.67 -1.57 33.14
N GLY A 467 11.64 -1.23 33.99
CA GLY A 467 12.33 -2.16 34.87
C GLY A 467 13.34 -3.09 34.21
N TYR A 468 13.65 -2.90 32.91
CA TYR A 468 14.80 -3.50 32.26
C TYR A 468 15.99 -2.55 32.30
N ARG A 469 17.17 -3.09 32.61
CA ARG A 469 18.41 -2.38 32.41
C ARG A 469 18.87 -2.53 30.98
N ILE A 470 19.05 -1.39 30.28
CA ILE A 470 19.49 -1.37 28.88
C ILE A 470 20.99 -1.60 28.83
N ILE A 471 21.42 -2.57 28.02
CA ILE A 471 22.83 -2.95 27.82
C ILE A 471 23.20 -2.70 26.36
N ASP A 472 24.22 -1.86 26.13
CA ASP A 472 24.76 -1.61 24.80
C ASP A 472 25.67 -2.76 24.36
N CYS A 473 25.23 -3.51 23.36
CA CYS A 473 25.95 -4.65 22.75
C CYS A 473 26.56 -4.30 21.39
N SER A 474 26.74 -3.03 21.08
CA SER A 474 27.34 -2.55 19.82
C SER A 474 28.81 -2.97 19.67
N PRO A 475 29.40 -2.91 18.47
CA PRO A 475 30.84 -3.22 18.29
C PRO A 475 31.76 -2.29 19.09
N VAL A 476 31.33 -1.05 19.28
CA VAL A 476 31.93 -0.03 20.15
C VAL A 476 30.79 0.65 20.91
N PRO A 477 31.05 1.26 22.08
CA PRO A 477 30.00 1.97 22.83
C PRO A 477 29.27 2.98 21.96
N SER A 478 27.94 2.91 21.92
CA SER A 478 27.10 3.73 21.06
C SER A 478 25.88 4.35 21.76
N LEU A 479 25.58 3.91 22.99
CA LEU A 479 24.46 4.40 23.78
C LEU A 479 24.99 5.19 25.00
N PRO A 480 24.86 6.53 25.01
CA PRO A 480 25.27 7.36 26.14
C PRO A 480 24.61 6.92 27.43
N GLY A 481 25.33 6.93 28.55
CA GLY A 481 24.83 6.57 29.86
C GLY A 481 24.48 5.10 30.10
N LYS A 482 24.47 4.25 29.05
CA LYS A 482 24.14 2.82 29.19
C LYS A 482 25.42 1.99 29.38
N GLN A 483 25.28 0.89 30.15
CA GLN A 483 26.40 -0.04 30.34
C GLN A 483 26.73 -0.72 29.00
N TYR A 484 28.01 -0.65 28.62
CA TYR A 484 28.55 -1.33 27.45
C TYR A 484 28.97 -2.76 27.78
N LEU A 485 28.62 -3.71 26.91
CA LEU A 485 29.03 -5.11 27.00
C LEU A 485 29.53 -5.61 25.65
N ASP A 486 30.84 -5.80 25.53
CA ASP A 486 31.37 -6.47 24.33
C ASP A 486 30.98 -7.95 24.33
N LEU A 487 30.37 -8.38 23.25
CA LEU A 487 30.02 -9.78 23.00
C LEU A 487 31.20 -10.74 23.25
N THR A 488 32.43 -10.33 22.88
CA THR A 488 33.62 -11.19 23.01
C THR A 488 34.07 -11.34 24.46
N ALA A 489 33.71 -10.43 25.34
CA ALA A 489 34.00 -10.46 26.76
C ALA A 489 33.08 -11.39 27.58
N VAL A 490 31.97 -11.86 27.00
CA VAL A 490 31.03 -12.76 27.68
C VAL A 490 31.58 -14.19 27.70
N ASN A 491 32.40 -14.51 28.73
CA ASN A 491 33.07 -15.80 28.89
C ASN A 491 32.83 -16.41 30.28
N GLY A 492 31.81 -15.96 31.01
CA GLY A 492 31.46 -16.34 32.39
C GLY A 492 30.51 -15.34 33.02
N GLU A 493 30.66 -15.11 34.32
CA GLU A 493 29.95 -14.01 34.97
C GLU A 493 30.45 -12.66 34.47
N VAL A 494 29.52 -11.76 34.21
CA VAL A 494 29.81 -10.40 33.77
C VAL A 494 29.77 -9.48 34.99
N GLU A 495 30.85 -8.77 35.25
CA GLU A 495 30.92 -7.83 36.36
C GLU A 495 29.81 -6.77 36.28
N GLY A 496 29.14 -6.56 37.41
CA GLY A 496 28.04 -5.58 37.50
C GLY A 496 26.72 -6.00 36.88
N LEU A 497 26.54 -7.27 36.43
CA LEU A 497 25.26 -7.81 35.94
C LEU A 497 24.80 -8.98 36.78
N GLY A 498 23.58 -8.89 37.34
CA GLY A 498 22.94 -9.97 38.05
C GLY A 498 22.33 -11.03 37.11
N LYS A 499 22.46 -12.33 37.43
CA LYS A 499 21.90 -13.42 36.59
C LYS A 499 20.38 -13.39 36.47
N GLU A 500 19.69 -12.90 37.50
CA GLU A 500 18.23 -12.76 37.56
C GLU A 500 17.77 -11.34 37.15
N GLU A 501 18.69 -10.46 36.85
CA GLU A 501 18.39 -9.08 36.46
C GLU A 501 17.70 -9.03 35.08
N ARG A 502 16.70 -8.16 34.93
CA ARG A 502 16.02 -7.94 33.64
C ARG A 502 16.87 -7.08 32.73
N LEU A 503 17.43 -7.69 31.69
CA LEU A 503 18.36 -7.04 30.78
C LEU A 503 17.74 -6.89 29.40
N LEU A 504 17.71 -5.65 28.86
CA LEU A 504 17.36 -5.37 27.46
C LEU A 504 18.63 -5.11 26.67
N LEU A 505 18.98 -6.05 25.81
CA LEU A 505 20.20 -6.01 25.00
C LEU A 505 19.91 -5.23 23.71
N VAL A 506 20.73 -4.23 23.43
CA VAL A 506 20.54 -3.33 22.30
C VAL A 506 21.83 -3.23 21.48
N CYS A 507 21.69 -3.21 20.16
CA CYS A 507 22.75 -2.85 19.22
C CYS A 507 22.11 -2.24 17.97
N ALA A 508 22.88 -1.84 16.97
CA ALA A 508 22.33 -1.15 15.80
C ALA A 508 21.18 -1.89 15.07
N LYS A 509 21.30 -3.22 14.87
CA LYS A 509 20.34 -4.00 14.05
C LYS A 509 19.73 -5.22 14.78
N GLY A 510 19.94 -5.36 16.10
CA GLY A 510 19.49 -6.52 16.88
C GLY A 510 20.38 -7.76 16.80
N LYS A 511 21.20 -7.95 15.78
CA LYS A 511 22.02 -9.16 15.59
C LYS A 511 23.01 -9.40 16.72
N ARG A 512 23.83 -8.41 17.11
CA ARG A 512 24.78 -8.57 18.22
C ARG A 512 24.08 -8.77 19.55
N ALA A 513 22.95 -8.08 19.77
CA ALA A 513 22.11 -8.28 20.94
C ALA A 513 21.66 -9.73 21.06
N TYR A 514 21.17 -10.34 19.98
CA TYR A 514 20.83 -11.77 19.93
C TYR A 514 22.02 -12.68 20.26
N LEU A 515 23.19 -12.42 19.66
CA LEU A 515 24.40 -13.21 19.93
C LEU A 515 24.87 -13.07 21.40
N THR A 516 24.78 -11.88 21.97
CA THR A 516 25.07 -11.62 23.37
C THR A 516 24.08 -12.34 24.27
N GLN A 517 22.79 -12.31 23.94
CA GLN A 517 21.73 -13.04 24.65
C GLN A 517 22.05 -14.55 24.73
N ASN A 518 22.44 -15.16 23.61
CA ASN A 518 22.77 -16.59 23.59
C ASN A 518 23.93 -16.94 24.50
N ARG A 519 24.97 -16.10 24.52
CA ARG A 519 26.11 -16.31 25.45
C ARG A 519 25.71 -16.11 26.90
N LEU A 520 24.96 -15.06 27.22
CA LEU A 520 24.48 -14.81 28.58
C LEU A 520 23.60 -15.96 29.08
N LYS A 521 22.67 -16.47 28.25
CA LYS A 521 21.83 -17.65 28.58
C LYS A 521 22.69 -18.88 28.90
N TYR A 522 23.75 -19.13 28.14
CA TYR A 522 24.69 -20.22 28.36
C TYR A 522 25.36 -20.13 29.76
N TYR A 523 25.62 -18.90 30.22
CA TYR A 523 26.21 -18.66 31.56
C TYR A 523 25.17 -18.42 32.68
N GLY A 524 23.89 -18.73 32.42
CA GLY A 524 22.82 -18.75 33.41
C GLY A 524 22.09 -17.44 33.65
N TYR A 525 22.18 -16.47 32.73
CA TYR A 525 21.34 -15.26 32.75
C TYR A 525 19.95 -15.60 32.19
N THR A 526 18.91 -15.52 32.98
CA THR A 526 17.57 -16.04 32.63
C THR A 526 16.61 -14.98 32.14
N ASN A 527 16.81 -13.71 32.49
CA ASN A 527 15.89 -12.61 32.22
C ASN A 527 16.45 -11.62 31.17
N THR A 528 16.85 -12.13 30.01
CA THR A 528 17.41 -11.30 28.95
C THR A 528 16.44 -11.19 27.77
N LYS A 529 16.24 -9.99 27.24
CA LYS A 529 15.57 -9.76 25.96
C LYS A 529 16.48 -8.98 25.02
N ALA A 530 16.37 -9.21 23.70
CA ALA A 530 17.03 -8.39 22.70
C ALA A 530 16.00 -7.49 22.02
N LEU A 531 16.32 -6.21 21.82
CA LEU A 531 15.44 -5.26 21.12
C LEU A 531 15.47 -5.53 19.62
N GLU A 532 14.32 -5.89 19.06
CA GLU A 532 14.18 -6.10 17.61
C GLU A 532 14.39 -4.79 16.84
N GLY A 533 15.08 -4.87 15.71
CA GLY A 533 15.41 -3.70 14.90
C GLY A 533 16.53 -2.82 15.45
N GLY A 534 16.86 -2.94 16.74
CA GLY A 534 17.92 -2.17 17.40
C GLY A 534 17.74 -0.66 17.24
N THR A 535 18.84 0.11 17.34
CA THR A 535 18.82 1.59 17.23
C THR A 535 18.60 2.11 15.81
N THR A 536 18.67 1.26 14.78
CA THR A 536 18.32 1.67 13.41
C THR A 536 16.82 1.89 13.27
N PHE A 537 16.03 1.16 14.05
CA PHE A 537 14.57 1.27 14.02
C PHE A 537 14.00 2.03 15.22
N ASN A 538 14.56 1.82 16.42
CA ASN A 538 14.05 2.39 17.66
C ASN A 538 14.93 3.56 18.13
N GLU A 539 14.29 4.59 18.65
CA GLU A 539 14.94 5.63 19.44
C GLU A 539 15.11 5.13 20.89
N ILE A 540 16.31 5.21 21.44
CA ILE A 540 16.58 4.81 22.82
C ILE A 540 16.64 6.06 23.67
N GLU A 541 15.73 6.16 24.62
CA GLU A 541 15.67 7.32 25.52
C GLU A 541 16.98 7.47 26.32
N GLU A 542 17.53 8.67 26.30
CA GLU A 542 18.60 9.06 27.21
C GLU A 542 17.99 9.19 28.60
N GLU A 543 18.67 8.66 29.61
CA GLU A 543 18.27 8.95 31.00
C GLU A 543 18.58 10.43 31.24
N GLU A 544 17.54 11.22 31.59
CA GLU A 544 17.75 12.56 32.12
C GLU A 544 18.53 12.43 33.43
N GLU A 545 19.75 13.02 33.50
CA GLU A 545 20.59 13.09 34.68
C GLU A 545 19.92 13.89 35.83
#